data_fad1bcb8b4bb136917f545e59ba57074
#
_entry.id   fad1bcb8b4bb136917f545e59ba57074
#
_cell.length_a   1.000
_cell.length_b   1.000
_cell.length_c   1.000
_cell.angle_alpha   90.00
_cell.angle_beta   90.00
_cell.angle_gamma   90.00
#
_symmetry.space_group_name_H-M   'P 1'
#
loop_
_entity.id
_entity.type
_entity.pdbx_description
1 polymer ?
#
loop_
_entity_poly.entity_id
_entity_poly.type
_entity_poly.pdbx_seq_one_letter_code
_entity_poly.pdbx_strand_id
1 'polypeptide(L)'
;MRIEEELKLDYSDVLFRPKRSTLKSRKDVNLLRTYRFKYSKNEWSGIPIMAANMDGVGELSIAEKLNEYQMITCLTKQHDVKKIKENKNLSLIHI
;
A
#
# COMPACT_ATOMS: atom_id res chain seq x y z
N MET A 1 -1.42 26.60 18.24
CA MET A 1 -1.53 25.11 18.27
C MET A 1 -2.98 24.72 18.06
N ARG A 2 -3.23 23.83 17.15
CA ARG A 2 -4.57 23.31 16.88
C ARG A 2 -4.74 21.95 17.57
N ILE A 3 -5.78 21.82 18.39
CA ILE A 3 -6.11 20.57 19.07
C ILE A 3 -7.38 20.01 18.42
N GLU A 4 -7.30 18.77 17.92
CA GLU A 4 -8.44 18.06 17.37
C GLU A 4 -8.93 17.02 18.38
N GLU A 5 -10.21 17.06 18.71
CA GLU A 5 -10.84 16.15 19.69
C GLU A 5 -11.40 14.88 19.05
N GLU A 6 -10.78 14.41 17.97
CA GLU A 6 -11.18 13.16 17.35
C GLU A 6 -10.59 11.96 18.10
N LEU A 7 -11.39 10.90 18.19
CA LEU A 7 -10.93 9.63 18.74
C LEU A 7 -9.86 9.04 17.82
N LYS A 8 -8.66 8.83 18.35
CA LYS A 8 -7.56 8.17 17.62
C LYS A 8 -7.34 6.81 18.24
N LEU A 9 -7.41 5.76 17.40
CA LEU A 9 -7.27 4.37 17.82
C LEU A 9 -5.94 3.80 17.33
N ASP A 10 -5.30 3.02 18.20
CA ASP A 10 -4.15 2.20 17.85
C ASP A 10 -4.60 0.75 17.61
N TYR A 11 -3.71 -0.09 17.12
CA TYR A 11 -4.01 -1.51 16.89
C TYR A 11 -4.43 -2.25 18.16
N SER A 12 -3.91 -1.86 19.32
CA SER A 12 -4.31 -2.42 20.62
C SER A 12 -5.75 -2.11 21.02
N ASP A 13 -6.35 -1.08 20.41
CA ASP A 13 -7.69 -0.61 20.75
C ASP A 13 -8.80 -1.25 19.90
N VAL A 14 -8.44 -2.10 18.95
CA VAL A 14 -9.40 -2.64 17.98
C VAL A 14 -9.23 -4.14 17.81
N LEU A 15 -10.32 -4.80 17.43
CA LEU A 15 -10.35 -6.21 17.09
C LEU A 15 -11.16 -6.39 15.80
N PHE A 16 -10.84 -7.44 15.05
CA PHE A 16 -11.66 -7.81 13.90
C PHE A 16 -13.00 -8.37 14.38
N ARG A 17 -14.07 -7.83 13.82
CA ARG A 17 -15.41 -8.35 14.06
C ARG A 17 -15.66 -9.52 13.12
N PRO A 18 -15.95 -10.74 13.65
CA PRO A 18 -16.30 -11.88 12.80
C PRO A 18 -17.52 -11.59 11.93
N LYS A 19 -17.45 -11.97 10.67
CA LYS A 19 -18.57 -11.86 9.72
C LYS A 19 -18.75 -13.18 9.00
N ARG A 20 -19.98 -13.43 8.54
CA ARG A 20 -20.25 -14.57 7.68
C ARG A 20 -19.56 -14.42 6.35
N SER A 21 -19.03 -15.52 5.84
CA SER A 21 -18.44 -15.61 4.52
C SER A 21 -19.14 -16.67 3.69
N THR A 22 -19.30 -16.42 2.41
CA THR A 22 -19.81 -17.39 1.44
C THR A 22 -18.68 -18.24 0.84
N LEU A 23 -17.44 -17.90 1.17
CA LEU A 23 -16.25 -18.60 0.66
C LEU A 23 -16.07 -19.93 1.39
N LYS A 24 -15.75 -20.98 0.63
CA LYS A 24 -15.55 -22.34 1.16
C LYS A 24 -14.10 -22.62 1.58
N SER A 25 -13.14 -21.92 0.96
CA SER A 25 -11.70 -22.15 1.16
C SER A 25 -10.94 -20.85 1.15
N ARG A 26 -9.79 -20.80 1.81
CA ARG A 26 -8.84 -19.67 1.72
C ARG A 26 -8.38 -19.41 0.29
N LYS A 27 -8.34 -20.45 -0.56
CA LYS A 27 -7.96 -20.33 -1.97
C LYS A 27 -8.97 -19.52 -2.78
N ASP A 28 -10.20 -19.41 -2.31
CA ASP A 28 -11.26 -18.66 -2.99
C ASP A 28 -11.19 -17.16 -2.69
N VAL A 29 -10.30 -16.73 -1.79
CA VAL A 29 -10.14 -15.32 -1.42
C VAL A 29 -9.40 -14.57 -2.51
N ASN A 30 -10.01 -13.50 -3.02
CA ASN A 30 -9.38 -12.59 -3.95
C ASN A 30 -9.04 -11.29 -3.22
N LEU A 31 -7.75 -11.00 -3.11
CA LEU A 31 -7.23 -9.81 -2.41
C LEU A 31 -7.14 -8.58 -3.32
N LEU A 32 -7.31 -8.74 -4.62
CA LEU A 32 -7.21 -7.62 -5.56
C LEU A 32 -8.34 -6.61 -5.34
N ARG A 33 -7.96 -5.34 -5.33
CA ARG A 33 -8.88 -4.21 -5.20
C ARG A 33 -8.48 -3.13 -6.19
N THR A 34 -9.46 -2.36 -6.62
CA THR A 34 -9.26 -1.20 -7.50
C THR A 34 -9.63 0.06 -6.74
N TYR A 35 -8.74 1.03 -6.73
CA TYR A 35 -8.94 2.33 -6.10
C TYR A 35 -8.77 3.45 -7.12
N ARG A 36 -9.64 4.45 -7.03
CA ARG A 36 -9.50 5.69 -7.77
C ARG A 36 -9.05 6.78 -6.81
N PHE A 37 -7.89 7.36 -7.11
CA PHE A 37 -7.33 8.39 -6.23
C PHE A 37 -8.15 9.69 -6.30
N LYS A 38 -8.40 10.26 -5.14
CA LYS A 38 -9.30 11.41 -4.96
C LYS A 38 -8.91 12.63 -5.81
N TYR A 39 -7.63 12.93 -5.87
CA TYR A 39 -7.13 14.13 -6.51
C TYR A 39 -6.63 13.91 -7.95
N SER A 40 -5.82 12.91 -8.17
CA SER A 40 -5.29 12.62 -9.50
C SER A 40 -6.31 11.98 -10.43
N LYS A 41 -7.38 11.38 -9.89
CA LYS A 41 -8.38 10.60 -10.62
C LYS A 41 -7.83 9.36 -11.32
N ASN A 42 -6.56 9.04 -11.11
CA ASN A 42 -5.96 7.82 -11.62
C ASN A 42 -6.47 6.60 -10.85
N GLU A 43 -6.55 5.47 -11.52
CA GLU A 43 -6.92 4.20 -10.91
C GLU A 43 -5.67 3.34 -10.68
N TRP A 44 -5.70 2.59 -9.59
CA TRP A 44 -4.71 1.58 -9.27
C TRP A 44 -5.41 0.30 -8.85
N SER A 45 -4.97 -0.83 -9.39
CA SER A 45 -5.48 -2.16 -9.03
C SER A 45 -4.35 -3.03 -8.52
N GLY A 46 -4.58 -3.68 -7.40
CA GLY A 46 -3.59 -4.56 -6.78
C GLY A 46 -4.03 -4.99 -5.39
N ILE A 47 -3.10 -5.59 -4.66
CA ILE A 47 -3.30 -5.96 -3.26
C ILE A 47 -3.01 -4.73 -2.41
N PRO A 48 -3.94 -4.29 -1.56
CA PRO A 48 -3.81 -3.03 -0.81
C PRO A 48 -2.88 -3.17 0.40
N ILE A 49 -1.65 -3.57 0.14
CA ILE A 49 -0.55 -3.64 1.12
C ILE A 49 0.57 -2.76 0.59
N MET A 50 1.13 -1.96 1.45
CA MET A 50 2.10 -0.93 1.09
C MET A 50 3.34 -1.04 1.98
N ALA A 51 4.51 -1.16 1.37
CA ALA A 51 5.77 -1.09 2.12
C ALA A 51 6.02 0.34 2.57
N ALA A 52 6.42 0.51 3.82
CA ALA A 52 6.69 1.81 4.41
C ALA A 52 7.95 2.47 3.82
N ASN A 53 7.99 3.79 3.83
CA ASN A 53 9.14 4.59 3.37
C ASN A 53 10.27 4.65 4.41
N MET A 54 10.69 3.48 4.88
CA MET A 54 11.73 3.32 5.89
C MET A 54 13.00 2.75 5.26
N ASP A 55 14.15 3.08 5.82
CA ASP A 55 15.43 2.52 5.38
C ASP A 55 15.39 0.99 5.45
N GLY A 56 15.88 0.34 4.39
CA GLY A 56 15.85 -1.11 4.27
C GLY A 56 14.48 -1.70 3.90
N VAL A 57 13.44 -0.88 3.79
CA VAL A 57 12.08 -1.30 3.41
C VAL A 57 11.64 -0.61 2.12
N GLY A 58 11.62 0.72 2.09
CA GLY A 58 11.19 1.51 0.94
C GLY A 58 12.28 1.65 -0.13
N GLU A 59 12.77 0.54 -0.64
CA GLU A 59 13.85 0.46 -1.62
C GLU A 59 13.36 -0.09 -2.96
N LEU A 60 14.04 0.26 -4.06
CA LEU A 60 13.68 -0.24 -5.39
C LEU A 60 13.77 -1.77 -5.50
N SER A 61 14.73 -2.39 -4.83
CA SER A 61 14.85 -3.85 -4.79
C SER A 61 13.64 -4.52 -4.15
N ILE A 62 13.12 -3.94 -3.08
CA ILE A 62 11.88 -4.40 -2.43
C ILE A 62 10.68 -4.15 -3.35
N ALA A 63 10.64 -2.99 -4.02
CA ALA A 63 9.57 -2.63 -4.94
C ALA A 63 9.46 -3.64 -6.11
N GLU A 64 10.59 -4.09 -6.65
CA GLU A 64 10.61 -5.12 -7.70
C GLU A 64 9.96 -6.42 -7.22
N LYS A 65 10.28 -6.85 -6.01
CA LYS A 65 9.71 -8.07 -5.42
C LYS A 65 8.22 -7.91 -5.11
N LEU A 66 7.82 -6.80 -4.51
CA LEU A 66 6.42 -6.54 -4.20
C LEU A 66 5.57 -6.36 -5.45
N ASN A 67 6.14 -5.85 -6.54
CA ASN A 67 5.43 -5.71 -7.79
C ASN A 67 4.99 -7.07 -8.36
N GLU A 68 5.75 -8.14 -8.12
CA GLU A 68 5.35 -9.51 -8.50
C GLU A 68 4.04 -9.92 -7.82
N TYR A 69 3.77 -9.38 -6.63
CA TYR A 69 2.55 -9.62 -5.85
C TYR A 69 1.50 -8.52 -6.01
N GLN A 70 1.72 -7.57 -6.93
CA GLN A 70 0.81 -6.44 -7.18
C GLN A 70 0.59 -5.54 -5.96
N MET A 71 1.64 -5.30 -5.20
CA MET A 71 1.66 -4.42 -4.03
C MET A 71 2.38 -3.11 -4.33
N ILE A 72 2.19 -2.11 -3.47
CA ILE A 72 2.79 -0.78 -3.59
C ILE A 72 4.00 -0.66 -2.66
N THR A 73 4.98 0.12 -3.08
CA THR A 73 6.12 0.51 -2.24
C THR A 73 6.20 2.02 -2.11
N CYS A 74 6.29 2.53 -0.88
CA CYS A 74 6.64 3.91 -0.61
C CYS A 74 8.16 4.02 -0.54
N LEU A 75 8.76 4.72 -1.49
CA LEU A 75 10.21 4.89 -1.55
C LEU A 75 10.69 5.88 -0.49
N THR A 76 11.91 5.65 0.00
CA THR A 76 12.60 6.62 0.84
C THR A 76 12.97 7.86 0.04
N LYS A 77 13.23 8.97 0.72
CA LYS A 77 13.53 10.27 0.08
C LYS A 77 14.84 10.31 -0.71
N GLN A 78 15.75 9.37 -0.47
CA GLN A 78 17.09 9.35 -1.10
C GLN A 78 17.08 8.85 -2.55
N HIS A 79 15.98 8.35 -3.06
CA HIS A 79 15.92 7.80 -4.41
C HIS A 79 16.00 8.89 -5.48
N ASP A 80 16.85 8.67 -6.48
CA ASP A 80 16.99 9.55 -7.63
C ASP A 80 15.75 9.46 -8.54
N VAL A 81 15.26 10.64 -8.96
CA VAL A 81 14.11 10.74 -9.86
C VAL A 81 14.36 9.99 -11.18
N LYS A 82 15.58 9.99 -11.70
CA LYS A 82 15.94 9.25 -12.92
C LYS A 82 15.71 7.75 -12.76
N LYS A 83 16.15 7.17 -11.64
CA LYS A 83 15.95 5.75 -11.33
C LYS A 83 14.47 5.43 -11.19
N ILE A 84 13.69 6.31 -10.59
CA ILE A 84 12.25 6.15 -10.47
C ILE A 84 11.59 6.12 -11.85
N LYS A 85 12.00 7.02 -12.74
CA LYS A 85 11.48 7.07 -14.12
C LYS A 85 11.84 5.84 -14.95
N GLU A 86 13.02 5.25 -14.72
CA GLU A 86 13.45 4.01 -15.37
C GLU A 86 12.60 2.81 -14.95
N ASN A 87 11.97 2.86 -13.78
CA ASN A 87 11.15 1.78 -13.22
C ASN A 87 9.66 2.10 -13.30
N LYS A 88 9.18 2.54 -14.46
CA LYS A 88 7.77 2.95 -14.66
C LYS A 88 6.75 1.86 -14.41
N ASN A 89 7.16 0.59 -14.49
CA ASN A 89 6.27 -0.56 -14.32
C ASN A 89 6.01 -0.91 -12.85
N LEU A 90 6.71 -0.27 -11.93
CA LEU A 90 6.55 -0.53 -10.50
C LEU A 90 5.48 0.39 -9.90
N SER A 91 4.69 -0.16 -8.98
CA SER A 91 3.74 0.61 -8.19
C SER A 91 4.49 1.31 -7.05
N LEU A 92 4.82 2.58 -7.24
CA LEU A 92 5.66 3.34 -6.34
C LEU A 92 4.96 4.61 -5.86
N ILE A 93 5.24 4.98 -4.61
CA ILE A 93 4.92 6.30 -4.07
C ILE A 93 6.24 6.93 -3.60
N HIS A 94 6.48 8.16 -4.00
CA HIS A 94 7.66 8.92 -3.60
C HIS A 94 7.28 10.33 -3.16
N ILE A 95 7.80 10.73 -2.03
CA ILE A 95 7.55 12.05 -1.43
C ILE A 95 8.69 13.00 -1.79
#